data_3f89261ee5b48354af8b465a4e357c47
#
_entry.id   3f89261ee5b48354af8b465a4e357c47
#
_cell.length_a   1.000
_cell.length_b   1.000
_cell.length_c   1.000
_cell.angle_alpha   90.00
_cell.angle_beta   90.00
_cell.angle_gamma   90.00
#
_symmetry.space_group_name_H-M   'P 1'
#
loop_
_entity.id
_entity.type
_entity.pdbx_description
1 polymer ?
#
loop_
_entity_poly.entity_id
_entity_poly.type
_entity_poly.pdbx_seq_one_letter_code
_entity_poly.pdbx_strand_id
1 'polypeptide(L)'
;MSERLEAARPDETSAIVWLGFMAMCVGMFMAILDVQVVATSLPTIQSALDIDPDQMSWIQTAYLIAEVVAIPLTGFLTRLLTMRWLFVTAISLFVAASAGCAMSGSFGELVAWRVLQGFSGGTLIPSVFSAVFILFPNERQALATTIAGVLAVLAPTVGPIVGGWLTQTYSWHWLFLINILPGIASAILAARSLPRQATDPSELTHLDGLSLLLMATTLASLELSLKEAPASGWISAYVLSLLAVCLASGAVFIWRTLRGNRPIVDLGNFGDRNFLVGSVLSFVLGIGLFGSVYLMPVFLAFIRGHDALQIGMTMLVTGVAQLISAPIAVALEKRMDARLLSAAGFALFAIGVGMSAFQDPRSDYDAMFWPQVVRGVAIMFCLLPPTRLALGTLPPDRIPDASGLFNLMRNLGGAIGIALIDTIIYTRSEPLGQGLWTRLQAGDVEAATFVGAPLQTISGHSGSFDADTTALLDPLVQTAASVQAINEAWMVIAVLTGCALLSVPFARRPTST
;
A
#
# COMPACT_ATOMS: atom_id res chain seq x y z
N MET A 1 18.51 11.36 33.32
CA MET A 1 17.91 10.62 32.18
C MET A 1 18.94 10.10 31.17
N SER A 2 20.16 10.64 31.15
CA SER A 2 21.29 10.19 30.30
C SER A 2 21.98 8.89 30.79
N GLU A 3 21.93 8.55 32.07
CA GLU A 3 22.60 7.37 32.61
C GLU A 3 21.87 6.02 32.44
N ARG A 4 20.60 6.01 31.99
CA ARG A 4 19.83 4.76 31.76
C ARG A 4 19.98 4.15 30.38
N LEU A 5 20.66 4.84 29.46
CA LEU A 5 20.90 4.35 28.09
C LEU A 5 22.28 3.72 27.88
N GLU A 6 23.12 3.72 28.91
CA GLU A 6 24.51 3.23 28.81
C GLU A 6 24.70 1.74 29.10
N ALA A 7 23.61 1.00 29.40
CA ALA A 7 23.68 -0.41 29.80
C ALA A 7 23.31 -1.37 28.67
N ALA A 8 23.72 -1.16 27.43
CA ALA A 8 23.88 -2.20 26.41
C ALA A 8 24.56 -1.63 25.16
N ARG A 9 25.87 -1.54 25.18
CA ARG A 9 26.67 -1.69 23.96
C ARG A 9 26.94 -3.17 23.77
N PRO A 10 26.22 -3.86 22.85
CA PRO A 10 26.71 -5.12 22.34
C PRO A 10 27.55 -4.79 21.12
N ASP A 11 28.82 -5.03 21.17
CA ASP A 11 29.75 -5.02 20.03
C ASP A 11 29.40 -6.09 18.98
N GLU A 12 28.39 -6.89 19.21
CA GLU A 12 27.77 -7.81 18.26
C GLU A 12 26.25 -7.71 18.41
N THR A 13 25.54 -7.32 17.33
CA THR A 13 24.08 -7.44 17.32
C THR A 13 23.74 -8.91 17.52
N SER A 14 23.29 -9.26 18.70
CA SER A 14 23.06 -10.64 19.13
C SER A 14 22.08 -11.33 18.15
N ALA A 15 22.31 -12.61 17.86
CA ALA A 15 21.38 -13.44 17.10
C ALA A 15 19.95 -13.36 17.66
N ILE A 16 19.80 -13.10 18.96
CA ILE A 16 18.52 -12.91 19.63
C ILE A 16 17.79 -11.66 19.12
N VAL A 17 18.51 -10.55 18.90
CA VAL A 17 17.92 -9.31 18.35
C VAL A 17 17.44 -9.54 16.90
N TRP A 18 18.23 -10.24 16.08
CA TRP A 18 17.82 -10.64 14.74
C TRP A 18 16.59 -11.54 14.76
N LEU A 19 16.52 -12.49 15.68
CA LEU A 19 15.35 -13.37 15.83
C LEU A 19 14.08 -12.58 16.19
N GLY A 20 14.19 -11.63 17.12
CA GLY A 20 13.09 -10.73 17.47
C GLY A 20 12.65 -9.86 16.29
N PHE A 21 13.62 -9.30 15.55
CA PHE A 21 13.33 -8.50 14.36
C PHE A 21 12.67 -9.32 13.23
N MET A 22 13.15 -10.54 12.99
CA MET A 22 12.53 -11.44 12.02
C MET A 22 11.09 -11.82 12.41
N ALA A 23 10.84 -12.04 13.71
CA ALA A 23 9.48 -12.22 14.21
C ALA A 23 8.58 -11.00 13.93
N MET A 24 9.11 -9.78 14.11
CA MET A 24 8.39 -8.55 13.75
C MET A 24 8.12 -8.47 12.25
N CYS A 25 9.11 -8.82 11.42
CA CYS A 25 8.96 -8.85 9.95
C CYS A 25 7.89 -9.86 9.50
N VAL A 26 7.79 -11.02 10.14
CA VAL A 26 6.72 -12.01 9.87
C VAL A 26 5.35 -11.43 10.22
N GLY A 27 5.20 -10.77 11.37
CA GLY A 27 3.94 -10.12 11.74
C GLY A 27 3.52 -9.02 10.76
N MET A 28 4.46 -8.19 10.32
CA MET A 28 4.22 -7.19 9.28
C MET A 28 3.81 -7.84 7.95
N PHE A 29 4.52 -8.88 7.51
CA PHE A 29 4.20 -9.62 6.30
C PHE A 29 2.77 -10.17 6.35
N MET A 30 2.36 -10.75 7.48
CA MET A 30 1.01 -11.27 7.68
C MET A 30 -0.05 -10.17 7.56
N ALA A 31 0.16 -9.00 8.19
CA ALA A 31 -0.80 -7.90 8.12
C ALA A 31 -1.00 -7.40 6.68
N ILE A 32 0.09 -7.28 5.91
CA ILE A 32 0.03 -6.86 4.51
C ILE A 32 -0.57 -7.96 3.62
N LEU A 33 -0.21 -9.23 3.86
CA LEU A 33 -0.73 -10.38 3.13
C LEU A 33 -2.24 -10.51 3.30
N ASP A 34 -2.75 -10.34 4.52
CA ASP A 34 -4.17 -10.48 4.88
C ASP A 34 -5.07 -9.58 4.04
N VAL A 35 -4.65 -8.33 3.78
CA VAL A 35 -5.40 -7.39 2.92
C VAL A 35 -5.58 -7.96 1.52
N GLN A 36 -4.53 -8.54 0.96
CA GLN A 36 -4.54 -9.02 -0.43
C GLN A 36 -5.27 -10.36 -0.60
N VAL A 37 -5.08 -11.25 0.37
CA VAL A 37 -5.74 -12.57 0.39
C VAL A 37 -7.26 -12.42 0.48
N VAL A 38 -7.74 -11.50 1.33
CA VAL A 38 -9.17 -11.21 1.48
C VAL A 38 -9.72 -10.52 0.24
N ALA A 39 -9.01 -9.53 -0.33
CA ALA A 39 -9.46 -8.78 -1.51
C ALA A 39 -9.79 -9.69 -2.70
N THR A 40 -8.97 -10.71 -2.95
CA THR A 40 -9.15 -11.65 -4.06
C THR A 40 -10.29 -12.66 -3.83
N SER A 41 -10.76 -12.80 -2.60
CA SER A 41 -11.75 -13.79 -2.19
C SER A 41 -13.09 -13.18 -1.77
N LEU A 42 -13.25 -11.86 -1.91
CA LEU A 42 -14.48 -11.14 -1.55
C LEU A 42 -15.75 -11.75 -2.15
N PRO A 43 -15.81 -12.14 -3.45
CA PRO A 43 -17.00 -12.76 -4.02
C PRO A 43 -17.39 -14.09 -3.35
N THR A 44 -16.39 -14.88 -2.95
CA THR A 44 -16.63 -16.14 -2.24
C THR A 44 -17.18 -15.91 -0.84
N ILE A 45 -16.66 -14.91 -0.12
CA ILE A 45 -17.15 -14.52 1.20
C ILE A 45 -18.57 -13.97 1.08
N GLN A 46 -18.83 -13.12 0.09
CA GLN A 46 -20.15 -12.57 -0.23
C GLN A 46 -21.20 -13.67 -0.40
N SER A 47 -20.90 -14.65 -1.24
CA SER A 47 -21.80 -15.78 -1.50
C SER A 47 -22.03 -16.65 -0.25
N ALA A 48 -21.00 -16.83 0.57
CA ALA A 48 -21.06 -17.69 1.74
C ALA A 48 -21.87 -17.09 2.89
N LEU A 49 -21.86 -15.76 3.03
CA LEU A 49 -22.56 -15.03 4.10
C LEU A 49 -23.84 -14.33 3.62
N ASP A 50 -24.25 -14.54 2.37
CA ASP A 50 -25.43 -13.92 1.75
C ASP A 50 -25.42 -12.38 1.91
N ILE A 51 -24.28 -11.78 1.54
CA ILE A 51 -24.03 -10.34 1.68
C ILE A 51 -24.48 -9.63 0.40
N ASP A 52 -25.15 -8.49 0.53
CA ASP A 52 -25.51 -7.64 -0.59
C ASP A 52 -24.24 -7.17 -1.35
N PRO A 53 -24.25 -7.13 -2.69
CA PRO A 53 -23.10 -6.68 -3.49
C PRO A 53 -22.55 -5.32 -3.08
N ASP A 54 -23.41 -4.38 -2.71
CA ASP A 54 -23.06 -3.03 -2.27
C ASP A 54 -22.28 -3.02 -0.94
N GLN A 55 -22.50 -4.03 -0.12
CA GLN A 55 -21.87 -4.16 1.20
C GLN A 55 -20.55 -4.94 1.17
N MET A 56 -20.31 -5.74 0.14
CA MET A 56 -19.14 -6.61 0.02
C MET A 56 -17.82 -5.85 0.24
N SER A 57 -17.69 -4.68 -0.36
CA SER A 57 -16.47 -3.86 -0.27
C SER A 57 -16.16 -3.38 1.16
N TRP A 58 -17.16 -3.32 2.06
CA TRP A 58 -16.97 -2.92 3.44
C TRP A 58 -16.11 -3.88 4.26
N ILE A 59 -16.05 -5.16 3.89
CA ILE A 59 -15.16 -6.14 4.53
C ILE A 59 -13.69 -5.67 4.45
N GLN A 60 -13.29 -5.10 3.33
CA GLN A 60 -11.93 -4.55 3.17
C GLN A 60 -11.82 -3.11 3.66
N THR A 61 -12.80 -2.27 3.36
CA THR A 61 -12.80 -0.85 3.73
C THR A 61 -12.73 -0.65 5.24
N ALA A 62 -13.46 -1.44 6.03
CA ALA A 62 -13.42 -1.37 7.49
C ALA A 62 -12.03 -1.66 8.07
N TYR A 63 -11.33 -2.62 7.49
CA TYR A 63 -9.94 -2.91 7.83
C TYR A 63 -9.02 -1.72 7.49
N LEU A 64 -9.09 -1.21 6.25
CA LEU A 64 -8.22 -0.13 5.78
C LEU A 64 -8.42 1.18 6.57
N ILE A 65 -9.66 1.53 6.90
CA ILE A 65 -9.95 2.69 7.76
C ILE A 65 -9.31 2.52 9.14
N ALA A 66 -9.50 1.36 9.76
CA ALA A 66 -8.92 1.08 11.08
C ALA A 66 -7.39 1.06 11.04
N GLU A 67 -6.80 0.51 9.98
CA GLU A 67 -5.36 0.48 9.73
C GLU A 67 -4.79 1.89 9.62
N VAL A 68 -5.38 2.74 8.76
CA VAL A 68 -4.85 4.10 8.52
C VAL A 68 -4.94 4.98 9.77
N VAL A 69 -5.95 4.75 10.62
CA VAL A 69 -6.08 5.44 11.92
C VAL A 69 -5.04 4.94 12.92
N ALA A 70 -4.70 3.65 12.92
CA ALA A 70 -3.74 3.06 13.85
C ALA A 70 -2.28 3.42 13.54
N ILE A 71 -1.93 3.58 12.26
CA ILE A 71 -0.55 3.87 11.81
C ILE A 71 0.07 5.06 12.55
N PRO A 72 -0.52 6.27 12.61
CA PRO A 72 0.09 7.41 13.30
C PRO A 72 0.10 7.25 14.83
N LEU A 73 -0.71 6.38 15.40
CA LEU A 73 -0.72 6.11 16.84
C LEU A 73 0.47 5.28 17.30
N THR A 74 1.22 4.66 16.38
CA THR A 74 2.33 3.76 16.72
C THR A 74 3.36 4.44 17.62
N GLY A 75 3.66 5.72 17.42
CA GLY A 75 4.57 6.48 18.27
C GLY A 75 4.06 6.61 19.71
N PHE A 76 2.83 7.07 19.90
CA PHE A 76 2.20 7.16 21.21
C PHE A 76 2.14 5.79 21.91
N LEU A 77 1.70 4.76 21.18
CA LEU A 77 1.60 3.41 21.72
C LEU A 77 2.98 2.82 22.07
N THR A 78 4.03 3.19 21.34
CA THR A 78 5.40 2.78 21.66
C THR A 78 5.89 3.43 22.95
N ARG A 79 5.58 4.70 23.20
CA ARG A 79 5.91 5.37 24.48
C ARG A 79 5.17 4.75 25.64
N LEU A 80 3.89 4.43 25.46
CA LEU A 80 3.04 3.83 26.49
C LEU A 80 3.45 2.39 26.82
N LEU A 81 3.60 1.53 25.81
CA LEU A 81 3.74 0.07 25.97
C LEU A 81 5.18 -0.42 25.79
N THR A 82 6.09 0.39 25.25
CA THR A 82 7.38 -0.01 24.66
C THR A 82 7.24 -0.76 23.33
N MET A 83 8.27 -0.76 22.50
CA MET A 83 8.29 -1.47 21.21
C MET A 83 7.93 -2.96 21.36
N ARG A 84 8.51 -3.63 22.37
CA ARG A 84 8.27 -5.06 22.62
C ARG A 84 6.79 -5.35 22.90
N TRP A 85 6.21 -4.66 23.86
CA TRP A 85 4.84 -4.94 24.29
C TRP A 85 3.80 -4.40 23.31
N LEU A 86 4.10 -3.30 22.61
CA LEU A 86 3.26 -2.85 21.50
C LEU A 86 3.15 -3.93 20.44
N PHE A 87 4.30 -4.45 19.97
CA PHE A 87 4.30 -5.48 18.93
C PHE A 87 3.60 -6.76 19.39
N VAL A 88 3.92 -7.26 20.60
CA VAL A 88 3.30 -8.48 21.15
C VAL A 88 1.79 -8.33 21.30
N THR A 89 1.32 -7.19 21.81
CA THR A 89 -0.13 -6.94 21.97
C THR A 89 -0.81 -6.82 20.62
N ALA A 90 -0.23 -6.06 19.68
CA ALA A 90 -0.79 -5.86 18.34
C ALA A 90 -0.90 -7.19 17.58
N ILE A 91 0.16 -8.01 17.54
CA ILE A 91 0.11 -9.30 16.85
C ILE A 91 -0.84 -10.29 17.54
N SER A 92 -0.95 -10.26 18.86
CA SER A 92 -1.90 -11.10 19.59
C SER A 92 -3.36 -10.70 19.31
N LEU A 93 -3.65 -9.40 19.27
CA LEU A 93 -4.96 -8.88 18.87
C LEU A 93 -5.27 -9.20 17.40
N PHE A 94 -4.28 -9.09 16.52
CA PHE A 94 -4.42 -9.45 15.12
C PHE A 94 -4.77 -10.93 14.94
N VAL A 95 -4.12 -11.82 15.68
CA VAL A 95 -4.42 -13.27 15.70
C VAL A 95 -5.81 -13.54 16.25
N ALA A 96 -6.18 -12.90 17.37
CA ALA A 96 -7.51 -13.06 17.95
C ALA A 96 -8.61 -12.56 17.00
N ALA A 97 -8.40 -11.41 16.34
CA ALA A 97 -9.30 -10.88 15.34
C ALA A 97 -9.38 -11.78 14.09
N SER A 98 -8.26 -12.36 13.66
CA SER A 98 -8.24 -13.35 12.58
C SER A 98 -9.07 -14.58 12.91
N ALA A 99 -8.95 -15.10 14.14
CA ALA A 99 -9.80 -16.19 14.61
C ALA A 99 -11.29 -15.78 14.64
N GLY A 100 -11.59 -14.56 15.11
CA GLY A 100 -12.94 -14.00 15.09
C GLY A 100 -13.51 -13.88 13.68
N CYS A 101 -12.73 -13.37 12.71
CA CYS A 101 -13.13 -13.32 11.30
C CYS A 101 -13.45 -14.72 10.75
N ALA A 102 -12.59 -15.72 11.05
CA ALA A 102 -12.81 -17.09 10.61
C ALA A 102 -14.05 -17.74 11.25
N MET A 103 -14.48 -17.27 12.40
CA MET A 103 -15.67 -17.81 13.13
C MET A 103 -16.95 -17.00 12.85
N SER A 104 -16.87 -15.92 12.07
CA SER A 104 -18.01 -15.05 11.81
C SER A 104 -19.09 -15.75 11.00
N GLY A 105 -20.32 -15.68 11.51
CA GLY A 105 -21.52 -16.20 10.85
C GLY A 105 -22.39 -15.13 10.21
N SER A 106 -22.00 -13.85 10.29
CA SER A 106 -22.74 -12.72 9.73
C SER A 106 -21.80 -11.62 9.24
N PHE A 107 -22.31 -10.79 8.33
CA PHE A 107 -21.59 -9.61 7.83
C PHE A 107 -21.15 -8.68 8.95
N GLY A 108 -22.05 -8.35 9.89
CA GLY A 108 -21.74 -7.41 10.98
C GLY A 108 -20.63 -7.92 11.90
N GLU A 109 -20.62 -9.22 12.23
CA GLU A 109 -19.56 -9.85 13.01
C GLU A 109 -18.21 -9.78 12.25
N LEU A 110 -18.21 -10.14 10.98
CA LEU A 110 -17.01 -10.11 10.16
C LEU A 110 -16.42 -8.69 10.10
N VAL A 111 -17.25 -7.67 9.84
CA VAL A 111 -16.80 -6.27 9.79
C VAL A 111 -16.25 -5.82 11.15
N ALA A 112 -16.89 -6.17 12.26
CA ALA A 112 -16.40 -5.82 13.60
C ALA A 112 -15.01 -6.41 13.87
N TRP A 113 -14.78 -7.67 13.54
CA TRP A 113 -13.47 -8.30 13.65
C TRP A 113 -12.44 -7.71 12.67
N ARG A 114 -12.86 -7.33 11.46
CA ARG A 114 -12.01 -6.64 10.49
C ARG A 114 -11.51 -5.28 10.99
N VAL A 115 -12.35 -4.51 11.70
CA VAL A 115 -11.93 -3.26 12.36
C VAL A 115 -10.84 -3.53 13.39
N LEU A 116 -11.01 -4.52 14.26
CA LEU A 116 -9.99 -4.86 15.27
C LEU A 116 -8.70 -5.37 14.62
N GLN A 117 -8.83 -6.18 13.56
CA GLN A 117 -7.70 -6.71 12.80
C GLN A 117 -6.93 -5.60 12.10
N GLY A 118 -7.60 -4.65 11.43
CA GLY A 118 -6.99 -3.50 10.78
C GLY A 118 -6.30 -2.57 11.78
N PHE A 119 -6.94 -2.27 12.91
CA PHE A 119 -6.34 -1.44 13.95
C PHE A 119 -5.05 -2.06 14.52
N SER A 120 -5.06 -3.36 14.79
CA SER A 120 -3.87 -4.07 15.27
C SER A 120 -2.80 -4.19 14.18
N GLY A 121 -3.17 -4.52 12.94
CA GLY A 121 -2.29 -4.63 11.78
C GLY A 121 -1.57 -3.33 11.45
N GLY A 122 -2.28 -2.19 11.54
CA GLY A 122 -1.75 -0.87 11.21
C GLY A 122 -0.57 -0.42 12.07
N THR A 123 -0.42 -0.94 13.28
CA THR A 123 0.73 -0.64 14.13
C THR A 123 1.95 -1.52 13.85
N LEU A 124 1.78 -2.69 13.19
CA LEU A 124 2.86 -3.64 12.95
C LEU A 124 3.88 -3.09 11.95
N ILE A 125 3.43 -2.47 10.86
CA ILE A 125 4.32 -1.96 9.80
C ILE A 125 5.26 -0.86 10.32
N PRO A 126 4.78 0.24 10.93
CA PRO A 126 5.66 1.27 11.47
C PRO A 126 6.58 0.76 12.57
N SER A 127 6.12 -0.21 13.38
CA SER A 127 6.93 -0.82 14.43
C SER A 127 8.17 -1.52 13.89
N VAL A 128 8.04 -2.24 12.76
CA VAL A 128 9.19 -2.91 12.10
C VAL A 128 10.19 -1.87 11.59
N PHE A 129 9.73 -0.83 10.90
CA PHE A 129 10.63 0.22 10.42
C PHE A 129 11.27 1.02 11.57
N SER A 130 10.56 1.26 12.67
CA SER A 130 11.16 1.83 13.89
C SER A 130 12.24 0.93 14.48
N ALA A 131 11.98 -0.38 14.54
CA ALA A 131 12.91 -1.37 15.06
C ALA A 131 14.24 -1.39 14.32
N VAL A 132 14.26 -1.14 13.00
CA VAL A 132 15.49 -1.04 12.21
C VAL A 132 16.45 -0.02 12.80
N PHE A 133 15.94 1.18 13.09
CA PHE A 133 16.79 2.30 13.54
C PHE A 133 17.08 2.30 15.05
N ILE A 134 16.27 1.58 15.83
CA ILE A 134 16.44 1.49 17.30
C ILE A 134 17.30 0.28 17.69
N LEU A 135 17.15 -0.85 16.99
CA LEU A 135 17.82 -2.10 17.37
C LEU A 135 19.14 -2.35 16.66
N PHE A 136 19.37 -1.71 15.50
CA PHE A 136 20.55 -2.00 14.69
C PHE A 136 21.49 -0.79 14.55
N PRO A 137 22.82 -1.02 14.62
CA PRO A 137 23.81 0.00 14.31
C PRO A 137 23.75 0.38 12.83
N ASN A 138 24.26 1.58 12.49
CA ASN A 138 24.18 2.17 11.16
C ASN A 138 24.61 1.21 10.03
N GLU A 139 25.64 0.39 10.26
CA GLU A 139 26.19 -0.56 9.27
C GLU A 139 25.20 -1.67 8.90
N ARG A 140 24.26 -2.00 9.80
CA ARG A 140 23.29 -3.10 9.62
C ARG A 140 21.89 -2.60 9.29
N GLN A 141 21.60 -1.31 9.45
CA GLN A 141 20.28 -0.73 9.15
C GLN A 141 19.85 -0.94 7.69
N ALA A 142 20.79 -0.79 6.74
CA ALA A 142 20.52 -1.03 5.34
C ALA A 142 20.03 -2.46 5.07
N LEU A 143 20.68 -3.46 5.68
CA LEU A 143 20.27 -4.86 5.56
C LEU A 143 18.90 -5.11 6.21
N ALA A 144 18.70 -4.60 7.43
CA ALA A 144 17.42 -4.75 8.14
C ALA A 144 16.27 -4.08 7.40
N THR A 145 16.45 -2.83 6.91
CA THR A 145 15.45 -2.15 6.08
C THR A 145 15.13 -2.92 4.81
N THR A 146 16.15 -3.51 4.18
CA THR A 146 15.96 -4.31 2.97
C THR A 146 15.14 -5.56 3.24
N ILE A 147 15.41 -6.29 4.32
CA ILE A 147 14.63 -7.47 4.71
C ILE A 147 13.17 -7.07 4.94
N ALA A 148 12.94 -6.01 5.72
CA ALA A 148 11.59 -5.50 5.95
C ALA A 148 10.89 -5.08 4.64
N GLY A 149 11.59 -4.33 3.78
CA GLY A 149 11.07 -3.86 2.51
C GLY A 149 10.74 -4.97 1.52
N VAL A 150 11.61 -5.97 1.41
CA VAL A 150 11.36 -7.16 0.57
C VAL A 150 10.09 -7.88 1.02
N LEU A 151 9.94 -8.13 2.32
CA LEU A 151 8.75 -8.80 2.85
C LEU A 151 7.49 -7.96 2.67
N ALA A 152 7.59 -6.62 2.86
CA ALA A 152 6.46 -5.72 2.68
C ALA A 152 5.93 -5.70 1.24
N VAL A 153 6.79 -5.84 0.23
CA VAL A 153 6.38 -5.83 -1.19
C VAL A 153 6.11 -7.25 -1.72
N LEU A 154 6.71 -8.28 -1.13
CA LEU A 154 6.43 -9.66 -1.48
C LEU A 154 4.99 -10.06 -1.07
N ALA A 155 4.50 -9.56 0.05
CA ALA A 155 3.17 -9.89 0.54
C ALA A 155 2.04 -9.58 -0.45
N PRO A 156 1.93 -8.38 -1.06
CA PRO A 156 0.93 -8.12 -2.09
C PRO A 156 1.08 -9.00 -3.35
N THR A 157 2.31 -9.41 -3.68
CA THR A 157 2.57 -10.26 -4.85
C THR A 157 2.10 -11.70 -4.62
N VAL A 158 2.35 -12.24 -3.42
CA VAL A 158 2.00 -13.62 -3.07
C VAL A 158 0.52 -13.73 -2.64
N GLY A 159 -0.08 -12.64 -2.17
CA GLY A 159 -1.45 -12.60 -1.66
C GLY A 159 -2.49 -13.22 -2.59
N PRO A 160 -2.61 -12.78 -3.84
CA PRO A 160 -3.57 -13.36 -4.79
C PRO A 160 -3.40 -14.87 -5.01
N ILE A 161 -2.15 -15.35 -5.07
CA ILE A 161 -1.85 -16.79 -5.24
C ILE A 161 -2.34 -17.57 -4.01
N VAL A 162 -1.96 -17.12 -2.82
CA VAL A 162 -2.33 -17.77 -1.56
C VAL A 162 -3.84 -17.71 -1.35
N GLY A 163 -4.46 -16.54 -1.60
CA GLY A 163 -5.90 -16.33 -1.45
C GLY A 163 -6.71 -17.22 -2.40
N GLY A 164 -6.38 -17.21 -3.68
CA GLY A 164 -7.03 -18.05 -4.68
C GLY A 164 -6.88 -19.54 -4.38
N TRP A 165 -5.67 -19.99 -4.03
CA TRP A 165 -5.41 -21.37 -3.70
C TRP A 165 -6.18 -21.84 -2.45
N LEU A 166 -6.15 -21.04 -1.36
CA LEU A 166 -6.85 -21.38 -0.13
C LEU A 166 -8.37 -21.45 -0.32
N THR A 167 -8.92 -20.49 -1.07
CA THR A 167 -10.37 -20.40 -1.29
C THR A 167 -10.88 -21.53 -2.20
N GLN A 168 -10.10 -21.89 -3.22
CA GLN A 168 -10.46 -22.98 -4.15
C GLN A 168 -10.24 -24.37 -3.54
N THR A 169 -9.21 -24.56 -2.69
CA THR A 169 -8.85 -25.87 -2.16
C THR A 169 -9.56 -26.21 -0.87
N TYR A 170 -9.80 -25.19 -0.02
CA TYR A 170 -10.40 -25.38 1.30
C TYR A 170 -11.69 -24.56 1.44
N SER A 171 -11.60 -23.38 2.07
CA SER A 171 -12.73 -22.45 2.24
C SER A 171 -12.20 -21.05 2.58
N TRP A 172 -13.08 -20.04 2.46
CA TRP A 172 -12.73 -18.66 2.79
C TRP A 172 -12.26 -18.46 4.25
N HIS A 173 -12.65 -19.31 5.18
CA HIS A 173 -12.21 -19.23 6.58
C HIS A 173 -10.68 -19.37 6.71
N TRP A 174 -10.04 -20.15 5.83
CA TRP A 174 -8.60 -20.34 5.83
C TRP A 174 -7.81 -19.09 5.47
N LEU A 175 -8.44 -18.10 4.83
CA LEU A 175 -7.82 -16.79 4.58
C LEU A 175 -7.41 -16.10 5.89
N PHE A 176 -8.17 -16.32 6.94
CA PHE A 176 -7.92 -15.79 8.28
C PHE A 176 -7.14 -16.78 9.16
N LEU A 177 -7.44 -18.07 9.08
CA LEU A 177 -6.77 -19.10 9.88
C LEU A 177 -5.28 -19.21 9.60
N ILE A 178 -4.81 -18.88 8.37
CA ILE A 178 -3.39 -18.87 8.01
C ILE A 178 -2.56 -17.94 8.90
N ASN A 179 -3.18 -16.92 9.48
CA ASN A 179 -2.53 -15.93 10.36
C ASN A 179 -2.26 -16.47 11.77
N ILE A 180 -2.96 -17.52 12.21
CA ILE A 180 -2.95 -17.93 13.61
C ILE A 180 -1.59 -18.50 14.02
N LEU A 181 -1.13 -19.53 13.33
CA LEU A 181 0.09 -20.23 13.73
C LEU A 181 1.35 -19.35 13.62
N PRO A 182 1.60 -18.65 12.49
CA PRO A 182 2.74 -17.75 12.37
C PRO A 182 2.64 -16.56 13.34
N GLY A 183 1.43 -16.04 13.60
CA GLY A 183 1.21 -14.93 14.51
C GLY A 183 1.49 -15.30 15.97
N ILE A 184 1.06 -16.47 16.44
CA ILE A 184 1.41 -16.98 17.78
C ILE A 184 2.93 -17.15 17.89
N ALA A 185 3.56 -17.77 16.89
CA ALA A 185 5.02 -17.95 16.88
C ALA A 185 5.74 -16.60 16.94
N SER A 186 5.29 -15.63 16.13
CA SER A 186 5.82 -14.26 16.10
C SER A 186 5.66 -13.55 17.46
N ALA A 187 4.49 -13.67 18.12
CA ALA A 187 4.25 -13.11 19.43
C ALA A 187 5.20 -13.67 20.49
N ILE A 188 5.36 -15.00 20.53
CA ILE A 188 6.25 -15.69 21.49
C ILE A 188 7.71 -15.31 21.26
N LEU A 189 8.16 -15.33 19.99
CA LEU A 189 9.54 -14.99 19.66
C LEU A 189 9.84 -13.53 19.97
N ALA A 190 8.98 -12.59 19.59
CA ALA A 190 9.13 -11.18 19.91
C ALA A 190 9.15 -10.94 21.43
N ALA A 191 8.22 -11.60 22.16
CA ALA A 191 8.17 -11.50 23.62
C ALA A 191 9.45 -12.01 24.32
N ARG A 192 10.17 -12.95 23.73
CA ARG A 192 11.41 -13.49 24.31
C ARG A 192 12.67 -12.78 23.85
N SER A 193 12.68 -12.25 22.61
CA SER A 193 13.90 -11.80 21.93
C SER A 193 14.05 -10.28 21.88
N LEU A 194 12.93 -9.52 21.94
CA LEU A 194 13.03 -8.06 21.93
C LEU A 194 13.50 -7.50 23.28
N PRO A 195 14.24 -6.39 23.29
CA PRO A 195 14.77 -5.76 24.51
C PRO A 195 13.66 -5.43 25.52
N ARG A 196 13.96 -5.61 26.79
CA ARG A 196 13.07 -5.26 27.89
C ARG A 196 13.25 -3.78 28.23
N GLN A 197 12.18 -3.04 28.18
CA GLN A 197 12.09 -1.64 28.58
C GLN A 197 10.95 -1.50 29.59
N ALA A 198 11.03 -0.52 30.48
CA ALA A 198 9.94 -0.22 31.40
C ALA A 198 8.81 0.50 30.65
N THR A 199 7.57 0.05 30.84
CA THR A 199 6.38 0.75 30.36
C THR A 199 6.19 2.05 31.14
N ASP A 200 5.63 3.07 30.50
CA ASP A 200 5.30 4.34 31.16
C ASP A 200 3.79 4.58 31.14
N PRO A 201 3.04 4.05 32.15
CA PRO A 201 1.60 4.26 32.24
C PRO A 201 1.19 5.73 32.42
N SER A 202 2.12 6.61 32.79
CA SER A 202 1.83 8.05 32.91
C SER A 202 1.47 8.71 31.57
N GLU A 203 1.88 8.13 30.46
CA GLU A 203 1.51 8.58 29.11
C GLU A 203 -0.02 8.54 28.91
N LEU A 204 -0.75 7.64 29.57
CA LEU A 204 -2.22 7.63 29.50
C LEU A 204 -2.86 8.91 30.03
N THR A 205 -2.25 9.56 31.03
CA THR A 205 -2.75 10.82 31.58
C THR A 205 -2.59 11.98 30.60
N HIS A 206 -1.77 11.82 29.58
CA HIS A 206 -1.54 12.80 28.54
C HIS A 206 -2.31 12.50 27.25
N LEU A 207 -3.15 11.45 27.25
CA LEU A 207 -3.97 11.10 26.10
C LEU A 207 -5.02 12.18 25.84
N ASP A 208 -4.85 12.95 24.77
CA ASP A 208 -5.88 13.88 24.29
C ASP A 208 -6.91 13.12 23.43
N GLY A 209 -7.96 12.60 24.10
CA GLY A 209 -9.03 11.84 23.44
C GLY A 209 -9.74 12.62 22.33
N LEU A 210 -9.82 13.96 22.43
CA LEU A 210 -10.41 14.78 21.38
C LEU A 210 -9.51 14.83 20.14
N SER A 211 -8.20 15.00 20.30
CA SER A 211 -7.26 14.94 19.17
C SER A 211 -7.25 13.55 18.51
N LEU A 212 -7.38 12.49 19.29
CA LEU A 212 -7.54 11.13 18.77
C LEU A 212 -8.80 10.98 17.91
N LEU A 213 -9.95 11.45 18.43
CA LEU A 213 -11.22 11.41 17.71
C LEU A 213 -11.17 12.23 16.41
N LEU A 214 -10.61 13.46 16.48
CA LEU A 214 -10.46 14.32 15.31
C LEU A 214 -9.56 13.70 14.24
N MET A 215 -8.44 13.10 14.63
CA MET A 215 -7.55 12.38 13.72
C MET A 215 -8.26 11.17 13.08
N ALA A 216 -8.93 10.35 13.87
CA ALA A 216 -9.69 9.20 13.37
C ALA A 216 -10.79 9.64 12.39
N THR A 217 -11.54 10.68 12.74
CA THR A 217 -12.58 11.24 11.86
C THR A 217 -11.99 11.78 10.56
N THR A 218 -10.85 12.49 10.62
CA THR A 218 -10.17 13.02 9.43
C THR A 218 -9.74 11.89 8.49
N LEU A 219 -9.04 10.89 9.02
CA LEU A 219 -8.51 9.80 8.20
C LEU A 219 -9.63 8.89 7.67
N ALA A 220 -10.65 8.59 8.49
CA ALA A 220 -11.78 7.78 8.07
C ALA A 220 -12.63 8.49 6.99
N SER A 221 -12.94 9.77 7.17
CA SER A 221 -13.71 10.54 6.17
C SER A 221 -12.92 10.76 4.88
N LEU A 222 -11.59 10.90 4.96
CA LEU A 222 -10.72 10.93 3.77
C LEU A 222 -10.79 9.60 3.01
N GLU A 223 -10.57 8.49 3.69
CA GLU A 223 -10.57 7.14 3.10
C GLU A 223 -11.92 6.83 2.42
N LEU A 224 -13.03 7.15 3.12
CA LEU A 224 -14.37 7.00 2.56
C LEU A 224 -14.61 7.89 1.34
N SER A 225 -14.15 9.15 1.39
CA SER A 225 -14.33 10.05 0.25
C SER A 225 -13.53 9.58 -0.97
N LEU A 226 -12.30 9.10 -0.77
CA LEU A 226 -11.45 8.57 -1.85
C LEU A 226 -12.05 7.31 -2.47
N LYS A 227 -12.65 6.44 -1.65
CA LYS A 227 -13.32 5.22 -2.12
C LYS A 227 -14.58 5.52 -2.95
N GLU A 228 -15.41 6.45 -2.48
CA GLU A 228 -16.72 6.70 -3.09
C GLU A 228 -16.67 7.68 -4.27
N ALA A 229 -15.71 8.61 -4.29
CA ALA A 229 -15.64 9.67 -5.28
C ALA A 229 -15.55 9.20 -6.74
N PRO A 230 -14.78 8.12 -7.08
CA PRO A 230 -14.71 7.65 -8.46
C PRO A 230 -16.05 7.21 -9.03
N ALA A 231 -16.85 6.47 -8.24
CA ALA A 231 -18.14 5.91 -8.69
C ALA A 231 -19.30 6.92 -8.57
N SER A 232 -19.36 7.66 -7.44
CA SER A 232 -20.45 8.60 -7.16
C SER A 232 -20.25 10.00 -7.74
N GLY A 233 -19.04 10.29 -8.22
CA GLY A 233 -18.60 11.61 -8.67
C GLY A 233 -18.06 12.49 -7.54
N TRP A 234 -16.96 13.18 -7.80
CA TRP A 234 -16.26 14.06 -6.84
C TRP A 234 -17.11 15.24 -6.34
N ILE A 235 -18.14 15.64 -7.09
CA ILE A 235 -19.03 16.79 -6.77
C ILE A 235 -20.36 16.33 -6.14
N SER A 236 -20.53 15.04 -5.86
CA SER A 236 -21.74 14.54 -5.20
C SER A 236 -21.85 15.09 -3.78
N ALA A 237 -23.08 15.34 -3.32
CA ALA A 237 -23.33 15.89 -1.99
C ALA A 237 -22.73 15.01 -0.89
N TYR A 238 -22.74 13.69 -1.08
CA TYR A 238 -22.18 12.73 -0.14
C TYR A 238 -20.64 12.87 -0.05
N VAL A 239 -19.93 12.86 -1.18
CA VAL A 239 -18.46 13.01 -1.21
C VAL A 239 -18.05 14.39 -0.69
N LEU A 240 -18.74 15.46 -1.08
CA LEU A 240 -18.47 16.80 -0.59
C LEU A 240 -18.68 16.91 0.93
N SER A 241 -19.69 16.24 1.48
CA SER A 241 -19.90 16.22 2.94
C SER A 241 -18.77 15.49 3.67
N LEU A 242 -18.29 14.35 3.15
CA LEU A 242 -17.14 13.65 3.70
C LEU A 242 -15.85 14.50 3.64
N LEU A 243 -15.60 15.16 2.52
CA LEU A 243 -14.46 16.08 2.37
C LEU A 243 -14.56 17.29 3.31
N ALA A 244 -15.75 17.84 3.51
CA ALA A 244 -15.96 18.94 4.46
C ALA A 244 -15.68 18.49 5.90
N VAL A 245 -16.13 17.28 6.29
CA VAL A 245 -15.82 16.68 7.60
C VAL A 245 -14.32 16.45 7.74
N CYS A 246 -13.68 15.90 6.71
CA CYS A 246 -12.22 15.68 6.68
C CYS A 246 -11.46 16.99 6.89
N LEU A 247 -11.78 18.04 6.13
CA LEU A 247 -11.10 19.33 6.21
C LEU A 247 -11.35 20.02 7.56
N ALA A 248 -12.58 20.00 8.06
CA ALA A 248 -12.91 20.63 9.33
C ALA A 248 -12.23 19.91 10.52
N SER A 249 -12.35 18.57 10.60
CA SER A 249 -11.73 17.79 11.67
C SER A 249 -10.20 17.84 11.58
N GLY A 250 -9.63 17.76 10.36
CA GLY A 250 -8.20 17.85 10.13
C GLY A 250 -7.60 19.20 10.50
N ALA A 251 -8.26 20.30 10.14
CA ALA A 251 -7.83 21.64 10.52
C ALA A 251 -7.80 21.82 12.06
N VAL A 252 -8.85 21.36 12.75
CA VAL A 252 -8.90 21.41 14.21
C VAL A 252 -7.86 20.48 14.84
N PHE A 253 -7.66 19.28 14.30
CA PHE A 253 -6.63 18.34 14.75
C PHE A 253 -5.23 18.94 14.64
N ILE A 254 -4.86 19.48 13.47
CA ILE A 254 -3.55 20.09 13.23
C ILE A 254 -3.35 21.30 14.17
N TRP A 255 -4.35 22.17 14.28
CA TRP A 255 -4.28 23.32 15.16
C TRP A 255 -4.05 22.94 16.63
N ARG A 256 -4.76 21.91 17.15
CA ARG A 256 -4.57 21.39 18.51
C ARG A 256 -3.20 20.77 18.69
N THR A 257 -2.78 19.91 17.75
CA THR A 257 -1.49 19.21 17.76
C THR A 257 -0.30 20.17 17.80
N LEU A 258 -0.35 21.25 17.00
CA LEU A 258 0.71 22.24 16.95
C LEU A 258 0.78 23.15 18.20
N ARG A 259 -0.33 23.25 18.97
CA ARG A 259 -0.39 24.01 20.23
C ARG A 259 -0.23 23.16 21.48
N GLY A 260 -0.35 21.85 21.36
CA GLY A 260 -0.23 20.92 22.49
C GLY A 260 1.22 20.74 22.94
N ASN A 261 1.44 20.65 24.24
CA ASN A 261 2.78 20.40 24.80
C ASN A 261 3.25 18.96 24.62
N ARG A 262 2.32 18.01 24.49
CA ARG A 262 2.58 16.57 24.28
C ARG A 262 1.54 16.01 23.29
N PRO A 263 1.77 16.20 21.99
CA PRO A 263 0.81 15.73 20.98
C PRO A 263 0.81 14.19 20.90
N ILE A 264 -0.33 13.61 20.51
CA ILE A 264 -0.44 12.16 20.22
C ILE A 264 0.46 11.77 19.06
N VAL A 265 0.55 12.65 18.06
CA VAL A 265 1.38 12.51 16.87
C VAL A 265 2.27 13.74 16.75
N ASP A 266 3.58 13.55 16.71
CA ASP A 266 4.54 14.66 16.60
C ASP A 266 4.68 15.14 15.15
N LEU A 267 3.84 16.09 14.75
CA LEU A 267 3.94 16.75 13.44
C LEU A 267 5.21 17.64 13.31
N GLY A 268 5.89 17.94 14.41
CA GLY A 268 7.15 18.68 14.41
C GLY A 268 8.26 17.97 13.62
N ASN A 269 8.15 16.66 13.39
CA ASN A 269 9.06 15.91 12.54
C ASN A 269 9.10 16.44 11.10
N PHE A 270 8.00 16.99 10.57
CA PHE A 270 7.98 17.65 9.24
C PHE A 270 8.81 18.94 9.17
N GLY A 271 9.24 19.49 10.30
CA GLY A 271 10.23 20.56 10.36
C GLY A 271 11.65 20.13 9.97
N ASP A 272 11.97 18.84 10.09
CA ASP A 272 13.21 18.30 9.54
C ASP A 272 13.11 18.14 8.02
N ARG A 273 14.08 18.73 7.32
CA ARG A 273 14.07 18.79 5.85
C ARG A 273 14.22 17.42 5.21
N ASN A 274 15.03 16.54 5.80
CA ASN A 274 15.24 15.19 5.26
C ASN A 274 14.02 14.31 5.51
N PHE A 275 13.39 14.46 6.69
CA PHE A 275 12.13 13.79 6.99
C PHE A 275 11.02 14.22 6.04
N LEU A 276 10.88 15.54 5.79
CA LEU A 276 9.87 16.07 4.85
C LEU A 276 10.07 15.50 3.44
N VAL A 277 11.29 15.58 2.90
CA VAL A 277 11.59 15.04 1.55
C VAL A 277 11.37 13.54 1.49
N GLY A 278 11.88 12.79 2.48
CA GLY A 278 11.66 11.34 2.56
C GLY A 278 10.18 10.97 2.63
N SER A 279 9.37 11.74 3.38
CA SER A 279 7.92 11.56 3.48
C SER A 279 7.20 11.84 2.16
N VAL A 280 7.61 12.87 1.41
CA VAL A 280 7.09 13.14 0.06
C VAL A 280 7.45 12.00 -0.89
N LEU A 281 8.69 11.50 -0.84
CA LEU A 281 9.11 10.34 -1.63
C LEU A 281 8.31 9.09 -1.23
N SER A 282 8.04 8.88 0.06
CA SER A 282 7.21 7.78 0.55
C SER A 282 5.75 7.88 0.05
N PHE A 283 5.19 9.08 0.04
CA PHE A 283 3.85 9.34 -0.51
C PHE A 283 3.78 9.02 -2.01
N VAL A 284 4.73 9.50 -2.79
CA VAL A 284 4.78 9.24 -4.23
C VAL A 284 5.06 7.76 -4.53
N LEU A 285 5.91 7.11 -3.72
CA LEU A 285 6.09 5.65 -3.79
C LEU A 285 4.77 4.94 -3.53
N GLY A 286 3.97 5.41 -2.57
CA GLY A 286 2.63 4.90 -2.30
C GLY A 286 1.75 4.92 -3.55
N ILE A 287 1.64 6.07 -4.23
CA ILE A 287 0.89 6.21 -5.49
C ILE A 287 1.33 5.15 -6.52
N GLY A 288 2.63 5.06 -6.80
CA GLY A 288 3.15 4.16 -7.81
C GLY A 288 3.05 2.69 -7.43
N LEU A 289 3.39 2.33 -6.19
CA LEU A 289 3.42 0.95 -5.71
C LEU A 289 2.00 0.37 -5.64
N PHE A 290 1.10 1.00 -4.87
CA PHE A 290 -0.28 0.52 -4.72
C PHE A 290 -1.04 0.62 -6.04
N GLY A 291 -0.85 1.70 -6.81
CA GLY A 291 -1.44 1.84 -8.13
C GLY A 291 -1.02 0.72 -9.08
N SER A 292 0.25 0.36 -9.10
CA SER A 292 0.74 -0.72 -9.97
C SER A 292 0.27 -2.11 -9.54
N VAL A 293 0.17 -2.35 -8.22
CA VAL A 293 -0.36 -3.60 -7.66
C VAL A 293 -1.86 -3.71 -7.90
N TYR A 294 -2.58 -2.60 -8.03
CA TYR A 294 -4.01 -2.55 -8.33
C TYR A 294 -4.32 -2.68 -9.82
N LEU A 295 -3.68 -1.86 -10.68
CA LEU A 295 -3.98 -1.82 -12.12
C LEU A 295 -3.71 -3.14 -12.85
N MET A 296 -2.66 -3.85 -12.46
CA MET A 296 -2.29 -5.09 -13.14
C MET A 296 -3.32 -6.21 -12.95
N PRO A 297 -3.78 -6.56 -11.73
CA PRO A 297 -4.90 -7.48 -11.54
C PRO A 297 -6.17 -7.02 -12.22
N VAL A 298 -6.51 -5.74 -12.20
CA VAL A 298 -7.69 -5.18 -12.88
C VAL A 298 -7.63 -5.48 -14.37
N PHE A 299 -6.51 -5.20 -15.03
CA PHE A 299 -6.33 -5.53 -16.45
C PHE A 299 -6.44 -7.04 -16.71
N LEU A 300 -5.70 -7.86 -15.96
CA LEU A 300 -5.66 -9.31 -16.18
C LEU A 300 -7.01 -9.98 -15.90
N ALA A 301 -7.73 -9.55 -14.86
CA ALA A 301 -9.05 -10.10 -14.53
C ALA A 301 -10.14 -9.66 -15.52
N PHE A 302 -10.28 -8.36 -15.75
CA PHE A 302 -11.42 -7.84 -16.50
C PHE A 302 -11.23 -7.83 -18.03
N ILE A 303 -9.98 -7.68 -18.50
CA ILE A 303 -9.68 -7.68 -19.95
C ILE A 303 -9.29 -9.08 -20.43
N ARG A 304 -8.47 -9.81 -19.66
CA ARG A 304 -7.97 -11.13 -20.08
C ARG A 304 -8.76 -12.31 -19.51
N GLY A 305 -9.61 -12.07 -18.49
CA GLY A 305 -10.38 -13.13 -17.83
C GLY A 305 -9.53 -14.12 -17.03
N HIS A 306 -8.34 -13.70 -16.58
CA HIS A 306 -7.46 -14.55 -15.79
C HIS A 306 -8.03 -14.78 -14.39
N ASP A 307 -7.82 -15.97 -13.85
CA ASP A 307 -8.12 -16.28 -12.45
C ASP A 307 -7.03 -15.74 -11.50
N ALA A 308 -7.31 -15.77 -10.20
CA ALA A 308 -6.42 -15.23 -9.18
C ALA A 308 -5.02 -15.89 -9.19
N LEU A 309 -4.92 -17.18 -9.53
CA LEU A 309 -3.66 -17.91 -9.59
C LEU A 309 -2.82 -17.43 -10.80
N GLN A 310 -3.43 -17.30 -11.97
CA GLN A 310 -2.80 -16.78 -13.18
C GLN A 310 -2.29 -15.35 -12.99
N ILE A 311 -3.11 -14.49 -12.38
CA ILE A 311 -2.73 -13.11 -12.02
C ILE A 311 -1.53 -13.11 -11.10
N GLY A 312 -1.56 -13.92 -10.04
CA GLY A 312 -0.47 -14.02 -9.08
C GLY A 312 0.83 -14.51 -9.72
N MET A 313 0.76 -15.52 -10.60
CA MET A 313 1.92 -16.02 -11.34
C MET A 313 2.53 -14.94 -12.24
N THR A 314 1.69 -14.13 -12.90
CA THR A 314 2.16 -13.01 -13.71
C THR A 314 2.85 -11.96 -12.83
N MET A 315 2.31 -11.63 -11.66
CA MET A 315 2.87 -10.63 -10.75
C MET A 315 4.18 -11.07 -10.07
N LEU A 316 4.47 -12.37 -10.00
CA LEU A 316 5.72 -12.88 -9.40
C LEU A 316 6.99 -12.30 -10.05
N VAL A 317 6.94 -11.90 -11.32
CA VAL A 317 8.08 -11.28 -12.02
C VAL A 317 8.59 -10.06 -11.26
N THR A 318 7.69 -9.19 -10.79
CA THR A 318 8.06 -8.01 -9.98
C THR A 318 8.75 -8.42 -8.67
N GLY A 319 8.21 -9.41 -7.95
CA GLY A 319 8.78 -9.90 -6.69
C GLY A 319 10.16 -10.53 -6.87
N VAL A 320 10.35 -11.36 -7.91
CA VAL A 320 11.65 -11.97 -8.22
C VAL A 320 12.68 -10.91 -8.59
N ALA A 321 12.32 -9.95 -9.45
CA ALA A 321 13.22 -8.85 -9.82
C ALA A 321 13.64 -8.02 -8.62
N GLN A 322 12.72 -7.78 -7.68
CA GLN A 322 12.99 -7.10 -6.42
C GLN A 322 13.95 -7.90 -5.52
N LEU A 323 13.74 -9.20 -5.36
CA LEU A 323 14.64 -10.07 -4.58
C LEU A 323 16.07 -10.03 -5.13
N ILE A 324 16.22 -10.04 -6.45
CA ILE A 324 17.53 -9.97 -7.12
C ILE A 324 18.17 -8.59 -6.91
N SER A 325 17.38 -7.50 -6.97
CA SER A 325 17.91 -6.14 -6.82
C SER A 325 18.21 -5.75 -5.37
N ALA A 326 17.61 -6.42 -4.38
CA ALA A 326 17.75 -6.09 -2.97
C ALA A 326 19.21 -6.06 -2.47
N PRO A 327 20.07 -7.09 -2.69
CA PRO A 327 21.46 -7.06 -2.28
C PRO A 327 22.27 -5.98 -3.03
N ILE A 328 21.90 -5.66 -4.27
CA ILE A 328 22.53 -4.61 -5.07
C ILE A 328 22.22 -3.25 -4.45
N ALA A 329 20.96 -3.00 -4.06
CA ALA A 329 20.55 -1.76 -3.41
C ALA A 329 21.31 -1.55 -2.09
N VAL A 330 21.46 -2.58 -1.25
CA VAL A 330 22.27 -2.52 0.00
C VAL A 330 23.74 -2.19 -0.28
N ALA A 331 24.31 -2.82 -1.30
CA ALA A 331 25.73 -2.59 -1.64
C ALA A 331 25.96 -1.16 -2.17
N LEU A 332 25.05 -0.65 -2.99
CA LEU A 332 25.13 0.69 -3.54
C LEU A 332 24.85 1.77 -2.50
N GLU A 333 23.94 1.54 -1.55
CA GLU A 333 23.64 2.48 -0.47
C GLU A 333 24.84 2.78 0.43
N LYS A 334 25.75 1.80 0.60
CA LYS A 334 26.99 1.98 1.34
C LYS A 334 28.04 2.85 0.61
N ARG A 335 27.88 3.04 -0.70
CA ARG A 335 28.88 3.70 -1.56
C ARG A 335 28.39 4.98 -2.20
N MET A 336 27.08 5.15 -2.30
CA MET A 336 26.46 6.26 -3.04
C MET A 336 25.63 7.14 -2.09
N ASP A 337 25.49 8.42 -2.48
CA ASP A 337 24.58 9.35 -1.79
C ASP A 337 23.13 8.87 -1.93
N ALA A 338 22.42 8.77 -0.80
CA ALA A 338 21.02 8.33 -0.74
C ALA A 338 20.09 9.14 -1.68
N ARG A 339 20.41 10.41 -1.92
CA ARG A 339 19.64 11.28 -2.83
C ARG A 339 19.77 10.84 -4.29
N LEU A 340 21.00 10.56 -4.74
CA LEU A 340 21.24 10.07 -6.10
C LEU A 340 20.61 8.72 -6.32
N LEU A 341 20.70 7.86 -5.31
CA LEU A 341 20.12 6.52 -5.38
C LEU A 341 18.59 6.57 -5.39
N SER A 342 17.97 7.45 -4.58
CA SER A 342 16.53 7.72 -4.64
C SER A 342 16.12 8.26 -6.02
N ALA A 343 16.85 9.24 -6.55
CA ALA A 343 16.55 9.80 -7.88
C ALA A 343 16.60 8.72 -8.96
N ALA A 344 17.66 7.90 -9.00
CA ALA A 344 17.78 6.80 -9.94
C ALA A 344 16.63 5.78 -9.78
N GLY A 345 16.26 5.45 -8.53
CA GLY A 345 15.15 4.55 -8.22
C GLY A 345 13.82 5.08 -8.76
N PHE A 346 13.46 6.32 -8.42
CA PHE A 346 12.20 6.92 -8.88
C PHE A 346 12.16 7.13 -10.40
N ALA A 347 13.27 7.50 -11.04
CA ALA A 347 13.36 7.57 -12.50
C ALA A 347 13.11 6.19 -13.14
N LEU A 348 13.79 5.15 -12.65
CA LEU A 348 13.64 3.79 -13.16
C LEU A 348 12.21 3.25 -12.89
N PHE A 349 11.65 3.55 -11.72
CA PHE A 349 10.30 3.14 -11.38
C PHE A 349 9.25 3.82 -12.28
N ALA A 350 9.39 5.13 -12.51
CA ALA A 350 8.53 5.87 -13.44
C ALA A 350 8.61 5.30 -14.87
N ILE A 351 9.80 4.92 -15.33
CA ILE A 351 9.98 4.25 -16.63
C ILE A 351 9.24 2.91 -16.63
N GLY A 352 9.44 2.06 -15.62
CA GLY A 352 8.78 0.75 -15.54
C GLY A 352 7.26 0.83 -15.47
N VAL A 353 6.71 1.83 -14.77
CA VAL A 353 5.28 2.14 -14.74
C VAL A 353 4.81 2.65 -16.10
N GLY A 354 5.56 3.59 -16.72
CA GLY A 354 5.24 4.16 -18.02
C GLY A 354 5.28 3.15 -19.18
N MET A 355 6.16 2.15 -19.12
CA MET A 355 6.16 1.04 -20.08
C MET A 355 4.86 0.24 -20.07
N SER A 356 4.14 0.19 -18.94
CA SER A 356 2.84 -0.47 -18.82
C SER A 356 1.69 0.33 -19.44
N ALA A 357 1.91 1.56 -19.92
CA ALA A 357 0.89 2.43 -20.50
C ALA A 357 0.62 2.17 -22.00
N PHE A 358 1.23 1.14 -22.58
CA PHE A 358 1.12 0.82 -24.01
C PHE A 358 0.56 -0.60 -24.25
N GLN A 359 -0.47 -0.95 -23.47
CA GLN A 359 -1.12 -2.25 -23.61
C GLN A 359 -2.23 -2.19 -24.66
N ASP A 360 -2.49 -3.31 -25.29
CA ASP A 360 -3.65 -3.55 -26.15
C ASP A 360 -4.57 -4.63 -25.52
N PRO A 361 -5.78 -4.85 -26.04
CA PRO A 361 -6.70 -5.87 -25.52
C PRO A 361 -6.16 -7.31 -25.53
N ARG A 362 -5.08 -7.58 -26.29
CA ARG A 362 -4.44 -8.90 -26.42
C ARG A 362 -3.19 -9.02 -25.58
N SER A 363 -2.72 -7.93 -24.98
CA SER A 363 -1.54 -7.93 -24.12
C SER A 363 -1.68 -8.93 -22.98
N ASP A 364 -0.62 -9.71 -22.74
CA ASP A 364 -0.57 -10.75 -21.72
C ASP A 364 0.82 -10.78 -21.07
N TYR A 365 1.18 -11.89 -20.45
CA TYR A 365 2.42 -12.09 -19.71
C TYR A 365 3.66 -11.53 -20.43
N ASP A 366 3.83 -11.83 -21.72
CA ASP A 366 5.02 -11.42 -22.50
C ASP A 366 5.15 -9.89 -22.60
N ALA A 367 4.03 -9.19 -22.83
CA ALA A 367 4.01 -7.73 -22.90
C ALA A 367 4.27 -7.09 -21.54
N MET A 368 3.87 -7.76 -20.45
CA MET A 368 3.98 -7.27 -19.08
C MET A 368 5.30 -7.64 -18.41
N PHE A 369 6.09 -8.54 -18.98
CA PHE A 369 7.30 -9.07 -18.36
C PHE A 369 8.35 -7.97 -18.10
N TRP A 370 8.79 -7.25 -19.12
CA TRP A 370 9.83 -6.22 -18.98
C TRP A 370 9.40 -5.02 -18.13
N PRO A 371 8.19 -4.47 -18.27
CA PRO A 371 7.68 -3.46 -17.33
C PRO A 371 7.79 -3.88 -15.87
N GLN A 372 7.46 -5.13 -15.57
CA GLN A 372 7.55 -5.67 -14.22
C GLN A 372 8.98 -5.84 -13.72
N VAL A 373 9.90 -6.32 -14.58
CA VAL A 373 11.33 -6.44 -14.25
C VAL A 373 11.90 -5.07 -13.88
N VAL A 374 11.68 -4.06 -14.74
CA VAL A 374 12.19 -2.70 -14.51
C VAL A 374 11.61 -2.13 -13.20
N ARG A 375 10.33 -2.27 -12.99
CA ARG A 375 9.62 -1.81 -11.79
C ARG A 375 10.11 -2.54 -10.53
N GLY A 376 10.24 -3.87 -10.58
CA GLY A 376 10.72 -4.69 -9.46
C GLY A 376 12.14 -4.32 -9.04
N VAL A 377 13.05 -4.13 -10.00
CA VAL A 377 14.41 -3.63 -9.74
C VAL A 377 14.38 -2.27 -9.06
N ALA A 378 13.51 -1.36 -9.50
CA ALA A 378 13.46 0.02 -9.02
C ALA A 378 12.92 0.12 -7.58
N ILE A 379 11.99 -0.74 -7.17
CA ILE A 379 11.28 -0.63 -5.88
C ILE A 379 12.24 -0.52 -4.69
N MET A 380 13.32 -1.30 -4.66
CA MET A 380 14.26 -1.27 -3.53
C MET A 380 15.00 0.07 -3.44
N PHE A 381 15.26 0.72 -4.57
CA PHE A 381 15.88 2.04 -4.63
C PHE A 381 14.89 3.18 -4.31
N CYS A 382 13.59 2.94 -4.46
CA CYS A 382 12.54 3.85 -4.01
C CYS A 382 12.19 3.69 -2.53
N LEU A 383 12.52 2.55 -1.92
CA LEU A 383 12.18 2.26 -0.53
C LEU A 383 13.34 2.54 0.43
N LEU A 384 14.52 1.92 0.18
CA LEU A 384 15.63 1.90 1.11
C LEU A 384 16.24 3.29 1.35
N PRO A 385 16.71 4.04 0.31
CA PRO A 385 17.33 5.34 0.53
C PRO A 385 16.37 6.41 1.09
N PRO A 386 15.10 6.54 0.65
CA PRO A 386 14.16 7.48 1.27
C PRO A 386 13.84 7.16 2.73
N THR A 387 13.74 5.88 3.10
CA THR A 387 13.54 5.47 4.50
C THR A 387 14.73 5.90 5.37
N ARG A 388 15.94 5.67 4.90
CA ARG A 388 17.16 6.12 5.60
C ARG A 388 17.25 7.65 5.66
N LEU A 389 16.88 8.34 4.59
CA LEU A 389 16.86 9.80 4.55
C LEU A 389 15.90 10.38 5.59
N ALA A 390 14.70 9.79 5.71
CA ALA A 390 13.67 10.25 6.63
C ALA A 390 13.96 9.89 8.10
N LEU A 391 14.40 8.67 8.37
CA LEU A 391 14.47 8.14 9.74
C LEU A 391 15.90 8.03 10.27
N GLY A 392 16.90 7.90 9.41
CA GLY A 392 18.27 7.58 9.80
C GLY A 392 19.03 8.71 10.48
N THR A 393 18.54 9.96 10.42
CA THR A 393 19.16 11.13 11.05
C THR A 393 18.41 11.61 12.31
N LEU A 394 17.28 10.99 12.62
CA LEU A 394 16.45 11.37 13.77
C LEU A 394 16.98 10.74 15.07
N PRO A 395 16.80 11.42 16.21
CA PRO A 395 17.13 10.85 17.50
C PRO A 395 16.17 9.69 17.83
N PRO A 396 16.64 8.66 18.58
CA PRO A 396 15.90 7.42 18.82
C PRO A 396 14.50 7.61 19.43
N ASP A 397 14.31 8.64 20.25
CA ASP A 397 13.03 8.98 20.88
C ASP A 397 11.97 9.48 19.88
N ARG A 398 12.38 10.04 18.74
CA ARG A 398 11.47 10.51 17.68
C ARG A 398 11.17 9.46 16.60
N ILE A 399 11.98 8.42 16.48
CA ILE A 399 11.85 7.41 15.42
C ILE A 399 10.46 6.76 15.39
N PRO A 400 9.82 6.36 16.51
CA PRO A 400 8.51 5.72 16.46
C PRO A 400 7.40 6.62 15.88
N ASP A 401 7.35 7.89 16.27
CA ASP A 401 6.40 8.86 15.71
C ASP A 401 6.69 9.14 14.22
N ALA A 402 7.96 9.36 13.90
CA ALA A 402 8.39 9.60 12.52
C ALA A 402 8.11 8.40 11.61
N SER A 403 8.34 7.17 12.09
CA SER A 403 8.02 5.95 11.33
C SER A 403 6.52 5.83 11.07
N GLY A 404 5.67 6.13 12.07
CA GLY A 404 4.23 6.19 11.90
C GLY A 404 3.82 7.18 10.80
N LEU A 405 4.30 8.41 10.88
CA LEU A 405 4.00 9.45 9.88
C LEU A 405 4.55 9.09 8.48
N PHE A 406 5.76 8.56 8.40
CA PHE A 406 6.37 8.13 7.13
C PHE A 406 5.55 7.03 6.43
N ASN A 407 5.07 6.05 7.19
CA ASN A 407 4.21 4.98 6.65
C ASN A 407 2.79 5.48 6.36
N LEU A 408 2.24 6.40 7.18
CA LEU A 408 0.98 7.07 6.89
C LEU A 408 1.04 7.79 5.54
N MET A 409 2.10 8.53 5.25
CA MET A 409 2.29 9.19 3.95
C MET A 409 2.26 8.20 2.80
N ARG A 410 2.88 7.02 2.95
CA ARG A 410 2.84 5.95 1.93
C ARG A 410 1.42 5.42 1.71
N ASN A 411 0.68 5.15 2.78
CA ASN A 411 -0.69 4.64 2.68
C ASN A 411 -1.64 5.68 2.09
N LEU A 412 -1.53 6.96 2.49
CA LEU A 412 -2.31 8.04 1.90
C LEU A 412 -2.00 8.21 0.40
N GLY A 413 -0.71 8.11 0.03
CA GLY A 413 -0.32 8.10 -1.37
C GLY A 413 -0.97 6.95 -2.14
N GLY A 414 -1.02 5.76 -1.56
CA GLY A 414 -1.68 4.59 -2.12
C GLY A 414 -3.18 4.79 -2.31
N ALA A 415 -3.88 5.25 -1.28
CA ALA A 415 -5.32 5.51 -1.34
C ALA A 415 -5.68 6.57 -2.40
N ILE A 416 -4.94 7.67 -2.43
CA ILE A 416 -5.12 8.72 -3.45
C ILE A 416 -4.79 8.20 -4.85
N GLY A 417 -3.73 7.39 -4.99
CA GLY A 417 -3.34 6.77 -6.25
C GLY A 417 -4.43 5.87 -6.82
N ILE A 418 -5.02 5.01 -5.99
CA ILE A 418 -6.11 4.11 -6.40
C ILE A 418 -7.37 4.93 -6.76
N ALA A 419 -7.75 5.91 -5.93
CA ALA A 419 -8.89 6.77 -6.23
C ALA A 419 -8.73 7.55 -7.55
N LEU A 420 -7.51 7.99 -7.86
CA LEU A 420 -7.19 8.63 -9.13
C LEU A 420 -7.31 7.67 -10.31
N ILE A 421 -6.81 6.44 -10.16
CA ILE A 421 -6.93 5.38 -11.18
C ILE A 421 -8.40 5.11 -11.50
N ASP A 422 -9.20 4.84 -10.46
CA ASP A 422 -10.62 4.53 -10.64
C ASP A 422 -11.36 5.71 -11.26
N THR A 423 -11.05 6.94 -10.84
CA THR A 423 -11.60 8.15 -11.46
C THR A 423 -11.30 8.20 -12.96
N ILE A 424 -10.07 7.90 -13.37
CA ILE A 424 -9.69 7.88 -14.79
C ILE A 424 -10.47 6.77 -15.51
N ILE A 425 -10.51 5.56 -14.97
CA ILE A 425 -11.23 4.44 -15.60
C ILE A 425 -12.71 4.78 -15.75
N TYR A 426 -13.39 5.24 -14.69
CA TYR A 426 -14.82 5.56 -14.74
C TYR A 426 -15.16 6.72 -15.66
N THR A 427 -14.33 7.77 -15.70
CA THR A 427 -14.63 8.98 -16.46
C THR A 427 -14.16 8.93 -17.91
N ARG A 428 -13.14 8.10 -18.22
CA ARG A 428 -12.53 8.07 -19.54
C ARG A 428 -13.03 6.94 -20.44
N SER A 429 -13.51 5.81 -19.86
CA SER A 429 -13.92 4.66 -20.66
C SER A 429 -15.05 4.99 -21.65
N GLU A 430 -16.08 5.73 -21.23
CA GLU A 430 -17.19 6.09 -22.11
C GLU A 430 -16.78 7.04 -23.26
N PRO A 431 -16.11 8.18 -23.02
CA PRO A 431 -15.65 9.05 -24.11
C PRO A 431 -14.67 8.35 -25.07
N LEU A 432 -13.79 7.49 -24.56
CA LEU A 432 -12.86 6.72 -25.39
C LEU A 432 -13.60 5.71 -26.26
N GLY A 433 -14.63 5.05 -25.71
CA GLY A 433 -15.50 4.16 -26.48
C GLY A 433 -16.24 4.88 -27.60
N GLN A 434 -16.80 6.06 -27.34
CA GLN A 434 -17.45 6.91 -28.38
C GLN A 434 -16.44 7.33 -29.46
N GLY A 435 -15.20 7.66 -29.06
CA GLY A 435 -14.11 7.97 -29.99
C GLY A 435 -13.76 6.78 -30.89
N LEU A 436 -13.67 5.58 -30.32
CA LEU A 436 -13.43 4.35 -31.09
C LEU A 436 -14.58 4.04 -32.07
N TRP A 437 -15.82 4.19 -31.63
CA TRP A 437 -16.97 4.05 -32.48
C TRP A 437 -16.92 5.01 -33.68
N THR A 438 -16.61 6.28 -33.46
CA THR A 438 -16.47 7.28 -34.53
C THR A 438 -15.41 6.90 -35.55
N ARG A 439 -14.24 6.40 -35.06
CA ARG A 439 -13.14 5.94 -35.92
C ARG A 439 -13.52 4.69 -36.73
N LEU A 440 -14.22 3.71 -36.11
CA LEU A 440 -14.68 2.51 -36.80
C LEU A 440 -15.70 2.84 -37.91
N GLN A 441 -16.66 3.75 -37.63
CA GLN A 441 -17.64 4.24 -38.60
C GLN A 441 -17.01 5.01 -39.77
N ALA A 442 -15.82 5.57 -39.56
CA ALA A 442 -15.04 6.20 -40.61
C ALA A 442 -14.15 5.22 -41.41
N GLY A 443 -14.22 3.93 -41.11
CA GLY A 443 -13.42 2.90 -41.80
C GLY A 443 -11.96 2.85 -41.37
N ASP A 444 -11.61 3.35 -40.17
CA ASP A 444 -10.24 3.39 -39.64
C ASP A 444 -9.73 1.97 -39.31
N VAL A 445 -8.79 1.51 -40.13
CA VAL A 445 -8.17 0.17 -40.03
C VAL A 445 -7.31 0.03 -38.76
N GLU A 446 -6.68 1.09 -38.29
CA GLU A 446 -5.87 1.08 -37.07
C GLU A 446 -6.77 0.88 -35.85
N ALA A 447 -7.88 1.64 -35.79
CA ALA A 447 -8.89 1.46 -34.73
C ALA A 447 -9.49 0.05 -34.77
N ALA A 448 -9.80 -0.48 -35.95
CA ALA A 448 -10.32 -1.83 -36.11
C ALA A 448 -9.32 -2.89 -35.62
N THR A 449 -8.04 -2.72 -35.92
CA THR A 449 -6.98 -3.64 -35.47
C THR A 449 -6.82 -3.60 -33.95
N PHE A 450 -6.86 -2.40 -33.36
CA PHE A 450 -6.75 -2.23 -31.91
C PHE A 450 -7.95 -2.85 -31.17
N VAL A 451 -9.16 -2.57 -31.65
CA VAL A 451 -10.41 -3.13 -31.11
C VAL A 451 -10.47 -4.66 -31.32
N GLY A 452 -9.81 -5.18 -32.34
CA GLY A 452 -9.90 -6.58 -32.75
C GLY A 452 -11.13 -6.88 -33.63
N ALA A 453 -11.69 -5.84 -34.25
CA ALA A 453 -12.83 -5.97 -35.16
C ALA A 453 -12.41 -6.65 -36.47
N PRO A 454 -13.31 -7.43 -37.12
CA PRO A 454 -13.04 -8.02 -38.43
C PRO A 454 -12.77 -6.92 -39.48
N LEU A 455 -11.56 -6.91 -40.04
CA LEU A 455 -11.15 -5.87 -40.99
C LEU A 455 -12.06 -5.80 -42.24
N GLN A 456 -12.62 -6.93 -42.67
CA GLN A 456 -13.55 -7.01 -43.79
C GLN A 456 -14.85 -6.22 -43.54
N THR A 457 -15.29 -6.11 -42.30
CA THR A 457 -16.49 -5.37 -41.91
C THR A 457 -16.23 -3.87 -41.85
N ILE A 458 -15.01 -3.47 -41.56
CA ILE A 458 -14.64 -2.06 -41.32
C ILE A 458 -13.99 -1.42 -42.55
N SER A 459 -13.13 -2.16 -43.26
CA SER A 459 -12.39 -1.60 -44.42
C SER A 459 -13.34 -1.17 -45.53
N GLY A 460 -13.32 0.13 -45.83
CA GLY A 460 -14.20 0.75 -46.85
C GLY A 460 -15.62 1.06 -46.35
N HIS A 461 -15.93 0.78 -45.07
CA HIS A 461 -17.21 1.19 -44.48
C HIS A 461 -17.21 2.70 -44.21
N SER A 462 -18.34 3.35 -44.47
CA SER A 462 -18.57 4.74 -44.07
C SER A 462 -20.03 4.90 -43.62
N GLY A 463 -20.22 5.29 -42.36
CA GLY A 463 -21.54 5.52 -41.79
C GLY A 463 -21.85 4.61 -40.59
N SER A 464 -23.12 4.55 -40.20
CA SER A 464 -23.57 3.72 -39.07
C SER A 464 -23.61 2.23 -39.45
N PHE A 465 -23.26 1.38 -38.52
CA PHE A 465 -23.40 -0.07 -38.64
C PHE A 465 -24.87 -0.49 -38.41
N ASP A 466 -25.24 -1.63 -38.94
CA ASP A 466 -26.53 -2.29 -38.66
C ASP A 466 -26.56 -2.81 -37.20
N ALA A 467 -27.73 -3.17 -36.72
CA ALA A 467 -27.92 -3.60 -35.33
C ALA A 467 -27.08 -4.85 -34.97
N ASP A 468 -26.97 -5.80 -35.91
CA ASP A 468 -26.25 -7.05 -35.68
C ASP A 468 -24.72 -6.81 -35.58
N THR A 469 -24.17 -5.99 -36.49
CA THR A 469 -22.78 -5.58 -36.46
C THR A 469 -22.46 -4.75 -35.19
N THR A 470 -23.36 -3.86 -34.79
CA THR A 470 -23.21 -3.06 -33.56
C THR A 470 -23.18 -3.98 -32.33
N ALA A 471 -24.09 -4.94 -32.24
CA ALA A 471 -24.12 -5.90 -31.13
C ALA A 471 -22.84 -6.78 -31.05
N LEU A 472 -22.25 -7.10 -32.21
CA LEU A 472 -20.96 -7.83 -32.26
C LEU A 472 -19.79 -6.97 -31.84
N LEU A 473 -19.74 -5.70 -32.25
CA LEU A 473 -18.62 -4.80 -32.01
C LEU A 473 -18.65 -4.16 -30.62
N ASP A 474 -19.81 -3.96 -29.99
CA ASP A 474 -19.98 -3.24 -28.75
C ASP A 474 -19.10 -3.79 -27.61
N PRO A 475 -19.09 -5.09 -27.29
CA PRO A 475 -18.22 -5.63 -26.24
C PRO A 475 -16.73 -5.48 -26.56
N LEU A 476 -16.35 -5.52 -27.84
CA LEU A 476 -14.97 -5.32 -28.26
C LEU A 476 -14.54 -3.85 -28.07
N VAL A 477 -15.41 -2.90 -28.44
CA VAL A 477 -15.18 -1.47 -28.26
C VAL A 477 -15.12 -1.10 -26.78
N GLN A 478 -16.02 -1.62 -25.95
CA GLN A 478 -16.00 -1.40 -24.50
C GLN A 478 -14.71 -1.93 -23.87
N THR A 479 -14.28 -3.13 -24.26
CA THR A 479 -13.01 -3.71 -23.80
C THR A 479 -11.82 -2.84 -24.22
N ALA A 480 -11.76 -2.42 -25.48
CA ALA A 480 -10.69 -1.58 -26.00
C ALA A 480 -10.67 -0.19 -25.34
N ALA A 481 -11.83 0.41 -25.09
CA ALA A 481 -11.96 1.67 -24.36
C ALA A 481 -11.45 1.56 -22.92
N SER A 482 -11.78 0.47 -22.24
CA SER A 482 -11.27 0.19 -20.89
C SER A 482 -9.74 0.04 -20.88
N VAL A 483 -9.16 -0.63 -21.89
CA VAL A 483 -7.70 -0.73 -22.04
C VAL A 483 -7.06 0.65 -22.24
N GLN A 484 -7.65 1.51 -23.06
CA GLN A 484 -7.15 2.88 -23.24
C GLN A 484 -7.22 3.68 -21.94
N ALA A 485 -8.31 3.59 -21.18
CA ALA A 485 -8.44 4.25 -19.88
C ALA A 485 -7.41 3.73 -18.86
N ILE A 486 -7.15 2.42 -18.84
CA ILE A 486 -6.10 1.80 -18.02
C ILE A 486 -4.71 2.32 -18.44
N ASN A 487 -4.45 2.47 -19.74
CA ASN A 487 -3.19 3.02 -20.25
C ASN A 487 -3.01 4.49 -19.83
N GLU A 488 -4.07 5.31 -19.89
CA GLU A 488 -4.05 6.68 -19.38
C GLU A 488 -3.74 6.69 -17.87
N ALA A 489 -4.33 5.81 -17.08
CA ALA A 489 -4.06 5.68 -15.65
C ALA A 489 -2.59 5.30 -15.38
N TRP A 490 -2.02 4.33 -16.10
CA TRP A 490 -0.60 3.99 -16.04
C TRP A 490 0.30 5.19 -16.33
N MET A 491 -0.03 5.97 -17.38
CA MET A 491 0.75 7.15 -17.77
C MET A 491 0.70 8.23 -16.68
N VAL A 492 -0.48 8.51 -16.12
CA VAL A 492 -0.63 9.50 -15.04
C VAL A 492 0.20 9.10 -13.82
N ILE A 493 0.15 7.83 -13.41
CA ILE A 493 0.98 7.34 -12.29
C ILE A 493 2.47 7.44 -12.61
N ALA A 494 2.88 7.13 -13.83
CA ALA A 494 4.28 7.26 -14.26
C ALA A 494 4.76 8.72 -14.15
N VAL A 495 3.96 9.67 -14.61
CA VAL A 495 4.26 11.11 -14.52
C VAL A 495 4.34 11.56 -13.07
N LEU A 496 3.35 11.21 -12.23
CA LEU A 496 3.36 11.55 -10.81
C LEU A 496 4.57 10.96 -10.09
N THR A 497 4.92 9.70 -10.41
CA THR A 497 6.11 9.05 -9.86
C THR A 497 7.39 9.77 -10.32
N GLY A 498 7.46 10.19 -11.57
CA GLY A 498 8.56 10.99 -12.10
C GLY A 498 8.69 12.37 -11.44
N CYS A 499 7.57 12.99 -11.05
CA CYS A 499 7.57 14.26 -10.31
C CYS A 499 8.26 14.18 -8.94
N ALA A 500 8.40 12.98 -8.35
CA ALA A 500 9.19 12.79 -7.13
C ALA A 500 10.62 13.31 -7.26
N LEU A 501 11.19 13.25 -8.47
CA LEU A 501 12.54 13.74 -8.77
C LEU A 501 12.72 15.24 -8.43
N LEU A 502 11.64 16.03 -8.51
CA LEU A 502 11.65 17.44 -8.16
C LEU A 502 11.88 17.69 -6.67
N SER A 503 11.59 16.72 -5.80
CA SER A 503 11.79 16.83 -4.35
C SER A 503 13.21 16.50 -3.91
N VAL A 504 13.93 15.67 -4.65
CA VAL A 504 15.25 15.15 -4.28
C VAL A 504 16.31 16.26 -4.04
N PRO A 505 16.41 17.33 -4.87
CA PRO A 505 17.39 18.40 -4.63
C PRO A 505 17.22 19.14 -3.32
N PHE A 506 16.02 19.07 -2.72
CA PHE A 506 15.74 19.71 -1.44
C PHE A 506 16.27 18.92 -0.24
N ALA A 507 16.65 17.66 -0.39
CA ALA A 507 17.26 16.88 0.68
C ALA A 507 18.68 17.37 1.00
N ARG A 508 19.05 17.39 2.28
CA ARG A 508 20.43 17.67 2.74
C ARG A 508 21.25 16.39 2.72
N ARG A 509 22.54 16.53 2.45
CA ARG A 509 23.47 15.40 2.63
C ARG A 509 23.44 14.96 4.10
N PRO A 510 23.20 13.67 4.39
CA PRO A 510 23.45 13.17 5.73
C PRO A 510 24.92 13.48 6.07
N THR A 511 25.15 14.23 7.13
CA THR A 511 26.50 14.40 7.65
C THR A 511 26.94 13.03 8.16
N SER A 512 27.98 12.46 7.55
CA SER A 512 28.63 11.26 8.05
C SER A 512 29.23 11.61 9.43
N THR A 513 28.53 11.26 10.50
CA THR A 513 29.12 11.17 11.82
C THR A 513 29.67 9.78 12.02
#